data_4fc8aaa0ba530a0be5a75ba4c04aa666
#
_entry.id   4fc8aaa0ba530a0be5a75ba4c04aa666
#
_cell.length_a   1.000
_cell.length_b   1.000
_cell.length_c   1.000
_cell.angle_alpha   90.00
_cell.angle_beta   90.00
_cell.angle_gamma   90.00
#
_symmetry.space_group_name_H-M   'P 1'
#
loop_
_entity.id
_entity.type
_entity.pdbx_description
1 polymer ?
#
loop_
_entity_poly.entity_id
_entity_poly.type
_entity_poly.pdbx_seq_one_letter_code
_entity_poly.pdbx_strand_id
1 'polypeptide(L)'
;MICVAQKRRAQVQREAVGVQALACSEGTLKRELQHAGPDQPSLGSFGAARTGAPRSVLARKRALVARAMLADCRFCAHDCRVNRLAGEKGLCHAGAEARFFSAQTEVSDELELIPTFAVALSGCDLRCDFCITGASSWNPRAGAGFDAQTMAAQAKAALRDGARTIMVLGGEPTIHLPAALEFVSLLPETAKLIWKTNAHGSAPARELLDGMFDIWLADFKFSNDACAQRLAKVPDYVRVVQENLRWAAGHSELIVRHLLMPGHVECCWQPVAEWLAANLPGVKVNLRSGFWPAWQAARHGELRQRVLKSESDRATALAREFNLNLIP
;
A
#
# COMPACT_ATOMS: atom_id res chain seq x y z
N MET A 1 -47.70 14.11 23.24
CA MET A 1 -48.11 12.70 23.46
C MET A 1 -46.90 11.83 23.17
N ILE A 2 -46.35 11.51 24.10
CA ILE A 2 -45.57 10.47 24.80
C ILE A 2 -45.84 9.11 24.09
N CYS A 3 -44.82 8.43 23.61
CA CYS A 3 -44.83 7.00 23.53
C CYS A 3 -43.45 6.41 23.88
N VAL A 4 -43.51 5.51 24.82
CA VAL A 4 -42.56 4.99 25.75
C VAL A 4 -41.69 3.91 25.11
N ALA A 5 -40.41 3.90 25.49
CA ALA A 5 -39.44 2.84 25.26
C ALA A 5 -39.80 1.55 26.02
N GLN A 6 -39.64 0.40 25.40
CA GLN A 6 -39.51 -0.86 26.12
C GLN A 6 -38.20 -1.57 25.78
N LYS A 7 -37.36 -1.66 26.82
CA LYS A 7 -36.19 -2.53 26.92
C LYS A 7 -36.61 -4.00 26.90
N ARG A 8 -35.97 -4.83 26.07
CA ARG A 8 -35.88 -6.27 26.35
C ARG A 8 -34.40 -6.67 26.37
N ARG A 9 -33.95 -7.04 27.57
CA ARG A 9 -32.73 -7.81 27.83
C ARG A 9 -32.99 -9.25 27.40
N ALA A 10 -32.13 -9.82 26.52
CA ALA A 10 -32.00 -11.25 26.36
C ALA A 10 -30.72 -11.69 27.07
N GLN A 11 -30.92 -12.55 28.05
CA GLN A 11 -29.92 -13.23 28.85
C GLN A 11 -29.52 -14.47 28.07
N VAL A 12 -28.24 -14.58 27.64
CA VAL A 12 -27.71 -15.80 27.04
C VAL A 12 -26.86 -16.51 28.10
N GLN A 13 -27.26 -17.70 28.41
CA GLN A 13 -26.60 -18.64 29.29
C GLN A 13 -25.21 -19.02 28.78
N ARG A 14 -24.27 -19.09 29.73
CA ARG A 14 -22.93 -19.66 29.51
C ARG A 14 -23.05 -21.18 29.57
N GLU A 15 -22.76 -21.85 28.46
CA GLU A 15 -22.35 -23.26 28.50
C GLU A 15 -20.84 -23.33 28.32
N ALA A 16 -20.19 -23.89 29.34
CA ALA A 16 -18.77 -24.18 29.32
C ALA A 16 -18.55 -25.47 28.53
N VAL A 17 -17.86 -25.35 27.39
CA VAL A 17 -17.25 -26.49 26.72
C VAL A 17 -15.75 -26.36 26.90
N GLY A 18 -15.14 -27.33 27.58
CA GLY A 18 -13.73 -27.39 27.86
C GLY A 18 -12.90 -27.49 26.57
N VAL A 19 -12.02 -26.56 26.38
CA VAL A 19 -10.93 -26.64 25.40
C VAL A 19 -9.67 -27.01 26.16
N GLN A 20 -9.21 -28.26 25.98
CA GLN A 20 -7.89 -28.68 26.38
C GLN A 20 -6.87 -27.86 25.60
N ALA A 21 -6.05 -27.10 26.33
CA ALA A 21 -4.94 -26.35 25.79
C ALA A 21 -3.88 -27.31 25.24
N LEU A 22 -3.67 -27.29 23.94
CA LEU A 22 -2.46 -27.83 23.31
C LEU A 22 -1.31 -26.84 23.54
N ALA A 23 -0.64 -27.00 24.69
CA ALA A 23 0.66 -26.41 24.93
C ALA A 23 1.70 -27.17 24.08
N CYS A 24 2.02 -26.67 22.91
CA CYS A 24 3.15 -27.16 22.13
C CYS A 24 3.84 -25.99 21.42
N SER A 25 5.14 -25.83 21.73
CA SER A 25 6.17 -25.11 20.98
C SER A 25 6.47 -23.62 21.24
N GLU A 26 6.25 -23.07 22.41
CA GLU A 26 6.94 -21.80 22.77
C GLU A 26 8.45 -22.02 23.10
N GLY A 27 8.88 -23.25 23.38
CA GLY A 27 10.24 -23.56 23.79
C GLY A 27 11.27 -23.56 22.65
N THR A 28 10.87 -23.83 21.41
CA THR A 28 11.79 -23.95 20.28
C THR A 28 12.13 -22.60 19.66
N LEU A 29 11.16 -21.68 19.60
CA LEU A 29 11.38 -20.32 19.08
C LEU A 29 12.29 -19.47 20.00
N LYS A 30 12.22 -19.67 21.33
CA LYS A 30 13.11 -18.96 22.28
C LYS A 30 14.56 -19.43 22.22
N ARG A 31 14.83 -20.68 21.83
CA ARG A 31 16.19 -21.20 21.70
C ARG A 31 16.93 -20.70 20.45
N GLU A 32 16.24 -20.49 19.35
CA GLU A 32 16.84 -19.94 18.13
C GLU A 32 17.18 -18.45 18.23
N LEU A 33 16.42 -17.68 19.05
CA LEU A 33 16.68 -16.26 19.27
C LEU A 33 17.83 -15.98 20.28
N GLN A 34 18.23 -16.96 21.09
CA GLN A 34 19.29 -16.79 22.11
C GLN A 34 20.69 -17.07 21.61
N HIS A 35 20.88 -17.59 20.39
CA HIS A 35 22.18 -17.89 19.79
C HIS A 35 22.56 -16.97 18.61
N ALA A 36 21.80 -15.91 18.33
CA ALA A 36 22.25 -14.88 17.41
C ALA A 36 23.16 -13.90 18.16
N GLY A 37 24.48 -14.09 17.97
CA GLY A 37 25.46 -13.09 18.35
C GLY A 37 25.29 -11.77 17.59
N PRO A 38 26.07 -10.71 17.87
CA PRO A 38 25.88 -9.36 17.32
C PRO A 38 26.22 -9.23 15.82
N ASP A 39 26.31 -10.30 15.07
CA ASP A 39 26.36 -10.26 13.61
C ASP A 39 24.99 -9.96 13.08
N GLN A 40 24.79 -8.70 12.67
CA GLN A 40 23.65 -8.31 11.86
C GLN A 40 23.60 -9.25 10.63
N PRO A 41 22.45 -9.87 10.32
CA PRO A 41 22.33 -10.60 9.08
C PRO A 41 22.56 -9.57 7.95
N SER A 42 23.72 -9.67 7.29
CA SER A 42 23.97 -8.96 6.05
C SER A 42 22.80 -9.31 5.13
N LEU A 43 22.12 -8.32 4.59
CA LEU A 43 21.17 -8.44 3.49
C LEU A 43 21.99 -8.97 2.29
N GLY A 44 22.28 -10.26 2.30
CA GLY A 44 22.73 -10.96 1.11
C GLY A 44 21.66 -10.71 0.06
N SER A 45 22.05 -10.17 -1.10
CA SER A 45 21.19 -9.90 -2.23
C SER A 45 20.15 -11.02 -2.39
N PHE A 46 18.90 -10.76 -2.05
CA PHE A 46 17.77 -11.63 -2.38
C PHE A 46 17.48 -11.54 -3.89
N GLY A 47 18.57 -11.49 -4.68
CA GLY A 47 18.52 -11.45 -6.13
C GLY A 47 17.68 -12.60 -6.65
N ALA A 48 16.77 -12.29 -7.53
CA ALA A 48 15.76 -13.09 -8.20
C ALA A 48 16.27 -14.42 -8.76
N ALA A 49 16.62 -15.37 -7.90
CA ALA A 49 16.36 -16.76 -8.17
C ALA A 49 14.91 -16.96 -7.74
N ARG A 50 13.98 -17.19 -8.69
CA ARG A 50 12.70 -17.84 -8.41
C ARG A 50 13.06 -19.15 -7.73
N THR A 51 13.25 -19.09 -6.43
CA THR A 51 13.37 -20.28 -5.60
C THR A 51 12.04 -20.99 -5.79
N GLY A 52 12.02 -22.27 -6.11
CA GLY A 52 10.78 -23.04 -6.29
C GLY A 52 9.94 -23.15 -5.02
N ALA A 53 10.19 -22.29 -4.04
CA ALA A 53 9.45 -22.20 -2.78
C ALA A 53 8.11 -21.47 -2.99
N PRO A 54 7.03 -21.96 -2.37
CA PRO A 54 5.73 -21.30 -2.39
C PRO A 54 5.81 -19.84 -1.90
N ARG A 55 5.00 -18.95 -2.50
CA ARG A 55 4.90 -17.53 -2.11
C ARG A 55 4.59 -17.37 -0.62
N SER A 56 3.70 -18.20 -0.08
CA SER A 56 3.34 -18.21 1.34
C SER A 56 4.54 -18.44 2.27
N VAL A 57 5.42 -19.38 1.90
CA VAL A 57 6.64 -19.68 2.68
C VAL A 57 7.61 -18.50 2.63
N LEU A 58 7.83 -17.94 1.44
CA LEU A 58 8.71 -16.76 1.28
C LEU A 58 8.15 -15.55 2.02
N ALA A 59 6.85 -15.27 1.89
CA ALA A 59 6.18 -14.15 2.57
C ALA A 59 6.32 -14.25 4.09
N ARG A 60 6.15 -15.46 4.66
CA ARG A 60 6.34 -15.69 6.09
C ARG A 60 7.76 -15.38 6.56
N LYS A 61 8.78 -15.86 5.82
CA LYS A 61 10.17 -15.55 6.14
C LYS A 61 10.47 -14.06 6.06
N ARG A 62 10.01 -13.39 4.99
CA ARG A 62 10.19 -11.96 4.78
C ARG A 62 9.43 -11.11 5.80
N ALA A 63 8.27 -11.58 6.29
CA ALA A 63 7.55 -10.91 7.38
C ALA A 63 8.39 -10.84 8.67
N LEU A 64 9.12 -11.91 9.00
CA LEU A 64 10.05 -11.93 10.15
C LEU A 64 11.21 -10.94 9.93
N VAL A 65 11.82 -10.92 8.74
CA VAL A 65 12.87 -9.95 8.40
C VAL A 65 12.33 -8.52 8.49
N ALA A 66 11.17 -8.25 7.89
CA ALA A 66 10.52 -6.95 7.98
C ALA A 66 10.21 -6.57 9.44
N ARG A 67 9.80 -7.52 10.28
CA ARG A 67 9.58 -7.26 11.71
C ARG A 67 10.87 -6.83 12.42
N ALA A 68 11.98 -7.50 12.15
CA ALA A 68 13.29 -7.14 12.69
C ALA A 68 13.74 -5.74 12.21
N MET A 69 13.48 -5.38 10.95
CA MET A 69 13.79 -4.06 10.38
C MET A 69 13.05 -2.91 11.06
N LEU A 70 12.01 -3.16 11.84
CA LEU A 70 11.34 -2.10 12.63
C LEU A 70 12.27 -1.52 13.73
N ALA A 71 13.33 -2.22 14.12
CA ALA A 71 14.33 -1.70 15.07
C ALA A 71 15.22 -0.60 14.46
N ASP A 72 15.34 -0.54 13.12
CA ASP A 72 16.04 0.49 12.33
C ASP A 72 15.21 0.72 11.05
N CYS A 73 14.08 1.42 11.18
CA CYS A 73 13.06 1.50 10.16
C CYS A 73 13.51 2.24 8.91
N ARG A 74 13.54 1.52 7.77
CA ARG A 74 13.93 2.01 6.45
C ARG A 74 12.95 1.60 5.37
N PHE A 75 11.65 1.48 5.64
CA PHE A 75 10.70 0.98 4.64
C PHE A 75 10.37 1.96 3.53
N CYS A 76 10.47 3.24 3.78
CA CYS A 76 10.27 4.27 2.76
C CYS A 76 11.52 5.13 2.58
N ALA A 77 11.56 5.92 1.51
CA ALA A 77 12.72 6.72 1.15
C ALA A 77 13.04 7.86 2.14
N HIS A 78 12.21 8.09 3.15
CA HIS A 78 12.57 8.99 4.25
C HIS A 78 13.72 8.47 5.13
N ASP A 79 14.02 7.17 5.09
CA ASP A 79 15.11 6.51 5.82
C ASP A 79 15.24 7.00 7.28
N CYS A 80 14.14 7.02 8.01
CA CYS A 80 14.06 7.64 9.35
C CYS A 80 14.93 6.93 10.41
N ARG A 81 15.22 5.64 10.25
CA ARG A 81 16.04 4.80 11.14
C ARG A 81 15.58 4.75 12.59
N VAL A 82 14.32 5.06 12.84
CA VAL A 82 13.73 5.00 14.17
C VAL A 82 13.47 3.55 14.59
N ASN A 83 13.59 3.30 15.89
CA ASN A 83 13.24 2.01 16.49
C ASN A 83 11.73 1.97 16.82
N ARG A 84 10.93 1.51 15.85
CA ARG A 84 9.48 1.40 16.03
C ARG A 84 9.07 0.33 17.06
N LEU A 85 9.94 -0.66 17.33
CA LEU A 85 9.71 -1.67 18.37
C LEU A 85 9.83 -1.06 19.77
N ALA A 86 10.69 -0.05 19.94
CA ALA A 86 10.81 0.75 21.16
C ALA A 86 9.79 1.90 21.26
N GLY A 87 8.88 2.03 20.29
CA GLY A 87 7.85 3.06 20.29
C GLY A 87 8.27 4.38 19.65
N GLU A 88 9.48 4.48 19.09
CA GLU A 88 9.91 5.65 18.32
C GLU A 88 9.10 5.79 17.04
N LYS A 89 9.00 7.01 16.55
CA LYS A 89 8.17 7.35 15.39
C LYS A 89 8.93 8.20 14.41
N GLY A 90 8.97 7.75 13.16
CA GLY A 90 9.44 8.54 12.04
C GLY A 90 8.34 9.45 11.46
N LEU A 91 8.56 9.95 10.25
CA LEU A 91 7.68 10.90 9.57
C LEU A 91 6.25 10.38 9.36
N CYS A 92 6.09 9.09 9.14
CA CYS A 92 4.78 8.44 8.99
C CYS A 92 4.01 8.27 10.31
N HIS A 93 4.65 8.48 11.46
CA HIS A 93 4.13 8.26 12.83
C HIS A 93 3.63 6.83 13.10
N ALA A 94 3.91 5.85 12.23
CA ALA A 94 3.50 4.47 12.43
C ALA A 94 4.28 3.83 13.58
N GLY A 95 3.58 3.03 14.39
CA GLY A 95 4.17 2.15 15.41
C GLY A 95 4.55 0.79 14.82
N ALA A 96 4.84 -0.18 15.69
CA ALA A 96 5.17 -1.55 15.28
C ALA A 96 3.95 -2.31 14.74
N GLU A 97 2.77 -2.01 15.26
CA GLU A 97 1.53 -2.70 14.90
C GLU A 97 0.78 -1.94 13.80
N ALA A 98 0.28 -2.70 12.83
CA ALA A 98 -0.53 -2.15 11.75
C ALA A 98 -2.00 -1.97 12.17
N ARG A 99 -2.66 -1.02 11.54
CA ARG A 99 -4.11 -0.82 11.62
C ARG A 99 -4.68 -0.66 10.21
N PHE A 100 -5.96 -0.89 10.06
CA PHE A 100 -6.67 -0.71 8.80
C PHE A 100 -7.96 0.10 9.00
N PHE A 101 -8.34 0.88 8.02
CA PHE A 101 -9.56 1.69 8.09
C PHE A 101 -10.66 1.20 7.13
N SER A 102 -10.33 0.28 6.22
CA SER A 102 -11.31 -0.37 5.32
C SER A 102 -10.83 -1.76 4.93
N ALA A 103 -11.77 -2.70 4.85
CA ALA A 103 -11.57 -4.02 4.25
C ALA A 103 -12.91 -4.45 3.63
N GLN A 104 -13.00 -4.44 2.29
CA GLN A 104 -14.23 -4.70 1.57
C GLN A 104 -13.97 -5.08 0.11
N THR A 105 -14.96 -5.67 -0.55
CA THR A 105 -14.92 -5.88 -2.00
C THR A 105 -15.28 -4.57 -2.71
N GLU A 106 -14.38 -4.12 -3.57
CA GLU A 106 -14.54 -2.92 -4.38
C GLU A 106 -14.79 -3.27 -5.84
N VAL A 107 -15.63 -2.45 -6.49
CA VAL A 107 -16.10 -2.64 -7.87
C VAL A 107 -15.92 -1.38 -8.73
N SER A 108 -15.18 -0.40 -8.26
CA SER A 108 -15.05 0.94 -8.85
C SER A 108 -13.60 1.42 -9.00
N ASP A 109 -12.66 0.53 -9.16
CA ASP A 109 -11.25 0.87 -9.44
C ASP A 109 -10.90 0.58 -10.91
N GLU A 110 -9.65 0.25 -11.23
CA GLU A 110 -9.24 -0.17 -12.56
C GLU A 110 -10.06 -1.40 -13.01
N LEU A 111 -10.75 -1.30 -14.15
CA LEU A 111 -11.75 -2.30 -14.58
C LEU A 111 -11.20 -3.72 -14.71
N GLU A 112 -9.93 -3.87 -15.09
CA GLU A 112 -9.32 -5.19 -15.22
C GLU A 112 -9.02 -5.87 -13.87
N LEU A 113 -9.02 -5.11 -12.77
CA LEU A 113 -8.67 -5.59 -11.43
C LEU A 113 -9.88 -5.97 -10.58
N ILE A 114 -11.05 -5.45 -10.91
CA ILE A 114 -12.27 -5.61 -10.12
C ILE A 114 -13.13 -6.83 -10.54
N PRO A 115 -14.00 -7.39 -9.67
CA PRO A 115 -14.11 -7.08 -8.24
C PRO A 115 -12.85 -7.46 -7.45
N THR A 116 -12.40 -6.58 -6.55
CA THR A 116 -11.20 -6.81 -5.73
C THR A 116 -11.53 -6.73 -4.24
N PHE A 117 -11.01 -7.67 -3.45
CA PHE A 117 -11.05 -7.49 -2.00
C PHE A 117 -9.91 -6.58 -1.59
N ALA A 118 -10.24 -5.36 -1.21
CA ALA A 118 -9.31 -4.27 -0.91
C ALA A 118 -9.11 -4.10 0.60
N VAL A 119 -7.86 -4.13 1.06
CA VAL A 119 -7.47 -3.93 2.46
C VAL A 119 -6.68 -2.64 2.57
N ALA A 120 -7.29 -1.60 3.14
CA ALA A 120 -6.72 -0.27 3.28
C ALA A 120 -6.07 -0.06 4.65
N LEU A 121 -4.73 -0.11 4.71
CA LEU A 121 -3.93 0.12 5.90
C LEU A 121 -3.86 1.61 6.27
N SER A 122 -3.86 1.91 7.56
CA SER A 122 -3.87 3.27 8.10
C SER A 122 -2.47 3.87 8.16
N GLY A 123 -2.35 5.17 7.91
CA GLY A 123 -1.06 5.86 7.88
C GLY A 123 -0.42 5.89 6.50
N CYS A 124 0.43 6.88 6.27
CA CYS A 124 1.14 7.10 5.00
C CYS A 124 2.48 7.79 5.29
N ASP A 125 3.45 7.57 4.45
CA ASP A 125 4.73 8.29 4.48
C ASP A 125 4.66 9.63 3.74
N LEU A 126 3.70 9.82 2.82
CA LEU A 126 3.41 11.11 2.21
C LEU A 126 2.38 11.91 3.02
N ARG A 127 2.41 13.24 2.87
CA ARG A 127 1.48 14.18 3.51
C ARG A 127 0.75 15.00 2.46
N CYS A 128 0.07 14.31 1.52
CA CYS A 128 -0.66 14.96 0.43
C CYS A 128 -1.80 15.81 0.97
N ASP A 129 -1.78 17.12 0.70
CA ASP A 129 -2.85 18.03 1.10
C ASP A 129 -4.18 17.73 0.39
N PHE A 130 -4.16 17.01 -0.73
CA PHE A 130 -5.32 16.60 -1.52
C PHE A 130 -5.77 15.15 -1.30
N CYS A 131 -5.37 14.51 -0.20
CA CYS A 131 -5.65 13.11 0.05
C CYS A 131 -7.16 12.86 0.23
N ILE A 132 -7.78 12.01 -0.60
CA ILE A 132 -9.21 11.70 -0.51
C ILE A 132 -9.58 10.91 0.75
N THR A 133 -8.65 10.15 1.31
CA THR A 133 -8.83 9.41 2.57
C THR A 133 -8.43 10.23 3.79
N GLY A 134 -7.81 11.40 3.59
CA GLY A 134 -7.55 12.42 4.61
C GLY A 134 -6.98 11.88 5.91
N ALA A 135 -7.74 12.05 6.99
CA ALA A 135 -7.32 11.66 8.34
C ALA A 135 -6.96 10.18 8.47
N SER A 136 -7.63 9.27 7.75
CA SER A 136 -7.37 7.83 7.82
C SER A 136 -5.98 7.48 7.27
N SER A 137 -5.53 8.16 6.22
CA SER A 137 -4.16 8.02 5.70
C SER A 137 -3.12 8.74 6.53
N TRP A 138 -3.47 9.88 7.14
CA TRP A 138 -2.51 10.66 7.92
C TRP A 138 -2.30 10.11 9.33
N ASN A 139 -3.30 9.43 9.88
CA ASN A 139 -3.27 8.88 11.24
C ASN A 139 -3.08 7.36 11.21
N PRO A 140 -1.87 6.83 11.51
CA PRO A 140 -1.63 5.39 11.54
C PRO A 140 -2.37 4.66 12.67
N ARG A 141 -3.07 5.39 13.57
CA ARG A 141 -3.93 4.84 14.63
C ARG A 141 -5.41 4.81 14.25
N ALA A 142 -5.77 5.24 13.03
CA ALA A 142 -7.15 5.19 12.54
C ALA A 142 -7.64 3.74 12.39
N GLY A 143 -8.94 3.54 12.43
CA GLY A 143 -9.58 2.24 12.20
C GLY A 143 -9.31 1.19 13.28
N ALA A 144 -9.33 -0.08 12.90
CA ALA A 144 -9.16 -1.23 13.76
C ALA A 144 -7.73 -1.80 13.73
N GLY A 145 -7.35 -2.60 14.74
CA GLY A 145 -6.11 -3.37 14.73
C GLY A 145 -6.10 -4.38 13.57
N PHE A 146 -4.98 -4.51 12.89
CA PHE A 146 -4.84 -5.46 11.80
C PHE A 146 -4.41 -6.82 12.35
N ASP A 147 -5.28 -7.83 12.19
CA ASP A 147 -4.97 -9.24 12.44
C ASP A 147 -4.92 -9.99 11.12
N ALA A 148 -3.76 -10.54 10.79
CA ALA A 148 -3.50 -11.18 9.51
C ALA A 148 -4.37 -12.43 9.27
N GLN A 149 -4.68 -13.20 10.32
CA GLN A 149 -5.50 -14.42 10.21
C GLN A 149 -6.95 -14.08 9.91
N THR A 150 -7.52 -13.15 10.68
CA THR A 150 -8.88 -12.65 10.47
C THR A 150 -9.01 -12.04 9.07
N MET A 151 -8.05 -11.22 8.66
CA MET A 151 -8.06 -10.58 7.35
C MET A 151 -7.93 -11.60 6.21
N ALA A 152 -7.09 -12.63 6.36
CA ALA A 152 -6.97 -13.70 5.38
C ALA A 152 -8.24 -14.56 5.27
N ALA A 153 -8.95 -14.77 6.38
CA ALA A 153 -10.25 -15.43 6.36
C ALA A 153 -11.29 -14.62 5.57
N GLN A 154 -11.34 -13.30 5.77
CA GLN A 154 -12.22 -12.39 5.01
C GLN A 154 -11.86 -12.37 3.52
N ALA A 155 -10.58 -12.27 3.17
CA ALA A 155 -10.11 -12.31 1.79
C ALA A 155 -10.48 -13.62 1.07
N LYS A 156 -10.30 -14.77 1.75
CA LYS A 156 -10.70 -16.07 1.22
C LYS A 156 -12.23 -16.19 1.03
N ALA A 157 -13.03 -15.60 1.92
CA ALA A 157 -14.47 -15.53 1.77
C ALA A 157 -14.84 -14.67 0.55
N ALA A 158 -14.25 -13.48 0.41
CA ALA A 158 -14.48 -12.61 -0.74
C ALA A 158 -14.13 -13.29 -2.08
N LEU A 159 -13.03 -14.06 -2.15
CA LEU A 159 -12.69 -14.86 -3.34
C LEU A 159 -13.76 -15.89 -3.68
N ARG A 160 -14.33 -16.57 -2.68
CA ARG A 160 -15.46 -17.52 -2.90
C ARG A 160 -16.72 -16.80 -3.36
N ASP A 161 -16.91 -15.55 -2.92
CA ASP A 161 -18.06 -14.70 -3.25
C ASP A 161 -17.88 -13.91 -4.57
N GLY A 162 -16.81 -14.20 -5.33
CA GLY A 162 -16.61 -13.67 -6.67
C GLY A 162 -15.59 -12.55 -6.82
N ALA A 163 -14.86 -12.18 -5.76
CA ALA A 163 -13.70 -11.31 -5.92
C ALA A 163 -12.63 -12.00 -6.79
N ARG A 164 -12.08 -11.28 -7.77
CA ARG A 164 -11.09 -11.80 -8.72
C ARG A 164 -9.66 -11.62 -8.23
N THR A 165 -9.46 -10.60 -7.40
CA THR A 165 -8.15 -10.19 -6.92
C THR A 165 -8.22 -9.81 -5.44
N ILE A 166 -7.05 -9.71 -4.80
CA ILE A 166 -6.88 -9.15 -3.45
C ILE A 166 -5.90 -7.99 -3.56
N MET A 167 -6.28 -6.82 -3.08
CA MET A 167 -5.48 -5.61 -3.12
C MET A 167 -5.07 -5.17 -1.73
N VAL A 168 -3.76 -4.98 -1.52
CA VAL A 168 -3.22 -4.31 -0.34
C VAL A 168 -2.92 -2.86 -0.70
N LEU A 169 -3.55 -1.95 0.01
CA LEU A 169 -3.45 -0.51 -0.21
C LEU A 169 -3.56 0.24 1.12
N GLY A 170 -3.89 1.52 1.08
CA GLY A 170 -4.23 2.27 2.28
C GLY A 170 -3.91 3.74 2.16
N GLY A 171 -3.34 4.31 3.21
CA GLY A 171 -2.48 5.47 3.10
C GLY A 171 -1.25 5.08 2.28
N GLU A 172 -0.38 4.26 2.87
CA GLU A 172 0.71 3.60 2.15
C GLU A 172 1.02 2.24 2.82
N PRO A 173 0.84 1.12 2.13
CA PRO A 173 1.06 -0.18 2.73
C PRO A 173 2.53 -0.48 3.01
N THR A 174 3.48 0.14 2.32
CA THR A 174 4.92 -0.07 2.52
C THR A 174 5.36 0.20 3.96
N ILE A 175 4.73 1.14 4.66
CA ILE A 175 5.07 1.40 6.07
C ILE A 175 4.66 0.28 7.03
N HIS A 176 3.87 -0.70 6.54
CA HIS A 176 3.35 -1.83 7.30
C HIS A 176 3.74 -3.19 6.69
N LEU A 177 4.92 -3.28 6.08
CA LEU A 177 5.43 -4.50 5.42
C LEU A 177 5.33 -5.77 6.28
N PRO A 178 5.66 -5.77 7.58
CA PRO A 178 5.52 -6.99 8.39
C PRO A 178 4.11 -7.57 8.35
N ALA A 179 3.09 -6.73 8.56
CA ALA A 179 1.70 -7.15 8.57
C ALA A 179 1.19 -7.55 7.17
N ALA A 180 1.59 -6.80 6.13
CA ALA A 180 1.23 -7.11 4.75
C ALA A 180 1.81 -8.47 4.29
N LEU A 181 3.08 -8.75 4.62
CA LEU A 181 3.74 -10.01 4.28
C LEU A 181 3.21 -11.19 5.10
N GLU A 182 2.88 -10.99 6.37
CA GLU A 182 2.18 -11.99 7.19
C GLU A 182 0.82 -12.33 6.58
N PHE A 183 0.05 -11.34 6.18
CA PHE A 183 -1.23 -11.53 5.48
C PHE A 183 -1.05 -12.33 4.18
N VAL A 184 -0.09 -11.96 3.33
CA VAL A 184 0.22 -12.68 2.08
C VAL A 184 0.57 -14.14 2.37
N SER A 185 1.29 -14.43 3.46
CA SER A 185 1.68 -15.80 3.81
C SER A 185 0.52 -16.74 4.12
N LEU A 186 -0.67 -16.18 4.37
CA LEU A 186 -1.89 -16.90 4.72
C LEU A 186 -2.87 -17.03 3.56
N LEU A 187 -2.57 -16.42 2.41
CA LEU A 187 -3.45 -16.44 1.23
C LEU A 187 -3.18 -17.66 0.34
N PRO A 188 -4.17 -18.07 -0.48
CA PRO A 188 -3.96 -19.11 -1.47
C PRO A 188 -2.86 -18.75 -2.47
N GLU A 189 -2.04 -19.71 -2.87
CA GLU A 189 -0.98 -19.50 -3.89
C GLU A 189 -1.56 -19.05 -5.24
N THR A 190 -2.79 -19.44 -5.54
CA THR A 190 -3.51 -19.09 -6.77
C THR A 190 -4.17 -17.71 -6.72
N ALA A 191 -4.20 -17.03 -5.56
CA ALA A 191 -4.78 -15.71 -5.45
C ALA A 191 -3.95 -14.68 -6.23
N LYS A 192 -4.61 -13.88 -7.08
CA LYS A 192 -3.98 -12.76 -7.77
C LYS A 192 -3.91 -11.56 -6.83
N LEU A 193 -2.69 -11.12 -6.52
CA LEU A 193 -2.41 -10.11 -5.50
C LEU A 193 -1.96 -8.80 -6.12
N ILE A 194 -2.47 -7.68 -5.61
CA ILE A 194 -2.18 -6.33 -6.07
C ILE A 194 -1.54 -5.53 -4.95
N TRP A 195 -0.41 -4.88 -5.25
CA TRP A 195 0.24 -3.89 -4.39
C TRP A 195 -0.05 -2.49 -4.90
N LYS A 196 -0.94 -1.76 -4.21
CA LYS A 196 -1.29 -0.38 -4.58
C LYS A 196 -0.52 0.59 -3.70
N THR A 197 0.39 1.35 -4.29
CA THR A 197 1.41 2.12 -3.58
C THR A 197 1.61 3.50 -4.17
N ASN A 198 2.08 4.44 -3.35
CA ASN A 198 2.56 5.75 -3.81
C ASN A 198 3.97 5.68 -4.43
N ALA A 199 4.52 4.48 -4.53
CA ALA A 199 5.84 4.19 -5.09
C ALA A 199 7.04 4.91 -4.41
N HIS A 200 6.90 5.40 -3.17
CA HIS A 200 7.99 6.03 -2.42
C HIS A 200 8.68 5.08 -1.43
N GLY A 201 8.59 3.76 -1.68
CA GLY A 201 9.30 2.73 -0.93
C GLY A 201 10.81 2.78 -1.12
N SER A 202 11.54 2.25 -0.15
CA SER A 202 13.01 2.10 -0.22
C SER A 202 13.44 0.85 -1.00
N ALA A 203 14.73 0.76 -1.37
CA ALA A 203 15.28 -0.44 -2.00
C ALA A 203 15.14 -1.69 -1.10
N PRO A 204 15.44 -1.67 0.22
CA PRO A 204 15.18 -2.82 1.08
C PRO A 204 13.70 -3.26 1.13
N ALA A 205 12.77 -2.31 1.04
CA ALA A 205 11.34 -2.63 0.97
C ALA A 205 10.97 -3.36 -0.33
N ARG A 206 11.53 -2.92 -1.48
CA ARG A 206 11.32 -3.58 -2.78
C ARG A 206 11.82 -5.03 -2.76
N GLU A 207 12.99 -5.29 -2.18
CA GLU A 207 13.53 -6.64 -2.05
C GLU A 207 12.61 -7.58 -1.25
N LEU A 208 11.99 -7.08 -0.20
CA LEU A 208 11.01 -7.84 0.57
C LEU A 208 9.73 -8.11 -0.21
N LEU A 209 9.38 -7.24 -1.15
CA LEU A 209 8.16 -7.34 -1.97
C LEU A 209 8.37 -8.15 -3.27
N ASP A 210 9.60 -8.47 -3.65
CA ASP A 210 9.92 -9.18 -4.89
C ASP A 210 9.20 -10.53 -4.97
N GLY A 211 8.40 -10.74 -6.05
CA GLY A 211 7.61 -11.94 -6.24
C GLY A 211 6.43 -12.15 -5.27
N MET A 212 6.10 -11.17 -4.43
CA MET A 212 4.98 -11.27 -3.49
C MET A 212 3.64 -10.84 -4.10
N PHE A 213 3.67 -9.98 -5.10
CA PHE A 213 2.49 -9.42 -5.75
C PHE A 213 2.58 -9.59 -7.27
N ASP A 214 1.45 -9.96 -7.86
CA ASP A 214 1.35 -10.21 -9.31
C ASP A 214 1.29 -8.88 -10.07
N ILE A 215 0.66 -7.86 -9.46
CA ILE A 215 0.47 -6.53 -10.05
C ILE A 215 0.94 -5.47 -9.07
N TRP A 216 1.71 -4.51 -9.59
CA TRP A 216 1.97 -3.24 -8.93
C TRP A 216 1.11 -2.16 -9.56
N LEU A 217 0.23 -1.57 -8.74
CA LEU A 217 -0.59 -0.41 -9.07
C LEU A 217 0.03 0.81 -8.41
N ALA A 218 0.90 1.50 -9.13
CA ALA A 218 1.80 2.50 -8.57
C ALA A 218 1.42 3.92 -9.00
N ASP A 219 1.33 4.84 -8.04
CA ASP A 219 1.07 6.24 -8.33
C ASP A 219 2.36 6.99 -8.73
N PHE A 220 2.35 7.68 -9.87
CA PHE A 220 3.35 8.67 -10.25
C PHE A 220 2.69 10.06 -10.27
N LYS A 221 2.67 10.72 -9.10
CA LYS A 221 1.85 11.92 -8.86
C LYS A 221 2.47 13.22 -9.37
N PHE A 222 3.80 13.33 -9.36
CA PHE A 222 4.54 14.56 -9.68
C PHE A 222 5.73 14.25 -10.56
N SER A 223 6.03 15.14 -11.51
CA SER A 223 7.24 15.08 -12.33
C SER A 223 8.37 15.95 -11.81
N ASN A 224 8.14 16.75 -10.76
CA ASN A 224 9.12 17.62 -10.16
C ASN A 224 9.01 17.68 -8.65
N ASP A 225 10.15 17.83 -7.98
CA ASP A 225 10.23 17.81 -6.52
C ASP A 225 9.64 19.06 -5.88
N ALA A 226 9.53 20.17 -6.61
CA ALA A 226 8.89 21.38 -6.09
C ALA A 226 7.40 21.16 -5.84
N CYS A 227 6.67 20.54 -6.79
CA CYS A 227 5.28 20.15 -6.60
C CYS A 227 5.15 19.09 -5.51
N ALA A 228 6.03 18.08 -5.49
CA ALA A 228 6.01 17.02 -4.49
C ALA A 228 6.23 17.57 -3.07
N GLN A 229 7.20 18.45 -2.89
CA GLN A 229 7.47 19.09 -1.60
C GLN A 229 6.30 19.99 -1.17
N ARG A 230 5.75 20.78 -2.10
CA ARG A 230 4.66 21.72 -1.81
C ARG A 230 3.36 20.98 -1.45
N LEU A 231 2.99 19.96 -2.22
CA LEU A 231 1.68 19.33 -2.15
C LEU A 231 1.64 18.03 -1.32
N ALA A 232 2.78 17.35 -1.16
CA ALA A 232 2.88 16.05 -0.46
C ALA A 232 3.96 16.02 0.63
N LYS A 233 4.71 17.09 0.83
CA LYS A 233 5.75 17.26 1.86
C LYS A 233 6.89 16.25 1.73
N VAL A 234 7.26 15.89 0.50
CA VAL A 234 8.27 14.87 0.23
C VAL A 234 9.37 15.44 -0.69
N PRO A 235 10.62 15.43 -0.24
CA PRO A 235 11.78 15.72 -1.08
C PRO A 235 12.17 14.51 -1.94
N ASP A 236 12.97 14.71 -3.00
CA ASP A 236 13.55 13.65 -3.85
C ASP A 236 12.53 12.64 -4.41
N TYR A 237 11.28 13.05 -4.52
CA TYR A 237 10.15 12.20 -4.93
C TYR A 237 10.38 11.59 -6.31
N VAL A 238 10.76 12.42 -7.28
CA VAL A 238 10.80 12.03 -8.69
C VAL A 238 11.81 10.91 -8.90
N ARG A 239 13.03 11.07 -8.42
CA ARG A 239 14.09 10.07 -8.54
C ARG A 239 13.66 8.73 -7.92
N VAL A 240 13.14 8.76 -6.69
CA VAL A 240 12.73 7.56 -5.96
C VAL A 240 11.60 6.82 -6.69
N VAL A 241 10.58 7.54 -7.13
CA VAL A 241 9.44 6.92 -7.84
C VAL A 241 9.87 6.36 -9.18
N GLN A 242 10.68 7.07 -9.96
CA GLN A 242 11.19 6.57 -11.23
C GLN A 242 12.03 5.29 -11.06
N GLU A 243 12.89 5.21 -10.04
CA GLU A 243 13.65 4.00 -9.72
C GLU A 243 12.70 2.83 -9.35
N ASN A 244 11.67 3.10 -8.55
CA ASN A 244 10.71 2.09 -8.13
C ASN A 244 9.84 1.59 -9.28
N LEU A 245 9.42 2.46 -10.20
CA LEU A 245 8.66 2.08 -11.39
C LEU A 245 9.49 1.22 -12.34
N ARG A 246 10.76 1.59 -12.60
CA ARG A 246 11.65 0.75 -13.44
C ARG A 246 11.85 -0.63 -12.81
N TRP A 247 12.05 -0.67 -11.50
CA TRP A 247 12.20 -1.94 -10.79
C TRP A 247 10.92 -2.78 -10.90
N ALA A 248 9.74 -2.20 -10.61
CA ALA A 248 8.48 -2.90 -10.67
C ALA A 248 8.17 -3.47 -12.05
N ALA A 249 8.47 -2.73 -13.12
CA ALA A 249 8.28 -3.17 -14.50
C ALA A 249 9.11 -4.42 -14.85
N GLY A 250 10.26 -4.62 -14.20
CA GLY A 250 11.08 -5.81 -14.38
C GLY A 250 10.69 -7.02 -13.52
N HIS A 251 9.80 -6.84 -12.53
CA HIS A 251 9.52 -7.86 -11.52
C HIS A 251 8.05 -8.28 -11.43
N SER A 252 7.12 -7.48 -11.98
CA SER A 252 5.67 -7.73 -11.92
C SER A 252 4.95 -7.03 -13.08
N GLU A 253 3.67 -7.32 -13.26
CA GLU A 253 2.82 -6.48 -14.08
C GLU A 253 2.71 -5.10 -13.44
N LEU A 254 3.04 -4.03 -14.18
CA LEU A 254 2.98 -2.66 -13.69
C LEU A 254 1.83 -1.91 -14.35
N ILE A 255 1.01 -1.27 -13.51
CA ILE A 255 0.03 -0.26 -13.90
C ILE A 255 0.44 1.04 -13.22
N VAL A 256 0.69 2.09 -13.99
CA VAL A 256 1.01 3.41 -13.46
C VAL A 256 -0.24 4.26 -13.40
N ARG A 257 -0.51 4.85 -12.24
CA ARG A 257 -1.61 5.80 -12.05
C ARG A 257 -1.07 7.23 -11.99
N HIS A 258 -1.73 8.11 -12.71
CA HIS A 258 -1.51 9.55 -12.54
C HIS A 258 -2.83 10.24 -12.21
N LEU A 259 -2.89 10.91 -11.06
CA LEU A 259 -4.02 11.76 -10.71
C LEU A 259 -3.78 13.15 -11.33
N LEU A 260 -4.54 13.48 -12.35
CA LEU A 260 -4.52 14.81 -12.95
C LEU A 260 -5.08 15.82 -11.96
N MET A 261 -4.28 16.84 -11.63
CA MET A 261 -4.65 17.92 -10.73
C MET A 261 -4.84 19.22 -11.51
N PRO A 262 -5.79 20.10 -11.09
CA PRO A 262 -5.99 21.40 -11.75
C PRO A 262 -4.71 22.23 -11.78
N GLY A 263 -4.36 22.78 -12.93
CA GLY A 263 -3.14 23.59 -13.14
C GLY A 263 -1.84 22.78 -13.22
N HIS A 264 -1.92 21.43 -13.27
CA HIS A 264 -0.74 20.56 -13.26
C HIS A 264 -0.55 19.71 -14.52
N VAL A 265 -1.21 20.07 -15.63
CA VAL A 265 -1.02 19.35 -16.90
C VAL A 265 0.42 19.47 -17.39
N GLU A 266 0.92 20.70 -17.56
CA GLU A 266 2.23 20.97 -18.15
C GLU A 266 3.38 20.70 -17.18
N CYS A 267 3.20 21.01 -15.89
CA CYS A 267 4.28 20.88 -14.91
C CYS A 267 4.40 19.49 -14.29
N CYS A 268 3.35 18.64 -14.37
CA CYS A 268 3.38 17.30 -13.80
C CYS A 268 3.01 16.23 -14.82
N TRP A 269 1.83 16.31 -15.45
CA TRP A 269 1.38 15.22 -16.33
C TRP A 269 2.23 15.11 -17.61
N GLN A 270 2.46 16.20 -18.33
CA GLN A 270 3.23 16.14 -19.59
C GLN A 270 4.61 15.52 -19.39
N PRO A 271 5.45 15.95 -18.41
CA PRO A 271 6.75 15.32 -18.22
C PRO A 271 6.66 13.89 -17.67
N VAL A 272 5.61 13.52 -16.92
CA VAL A 272 5.35 12.13 -16.53
C VAL A 272 5.06 11.29 -17.77
N ALA A 273 4.20 11.74 -18.66
CA ALA A 273 3.84 11.06 -19.89
C ALA A 273 5.05 10.84 -20.81
N GLU A 274 5.86 11.87 -21.00
CA GLU A 274 7.12 11.82 -21.74
C GLU A 274 8.09 10.81 -21.13
N TRP A 275 8.28 10.85 -19.80
CA TRP A 275 9.15 9.92 -19.11
C TRP A 275 8.68 8.46 -19.24
N LEU A 276 7.37 8.21 -19.09
CA LEU A 276 6.80 6.87 -19.24
C LEU A 276 7.01 6.33 -20.66
N ALA A 277 6.76 7.13 -21.68
CA ALA A 277 6.98 6.74 -23.07
C ALA A 277 8.45 6.37 -23.35
N ALA A 278 9.38 7.14 -22.81
CA ALA A 278 10.82 6.95 -23.02
C ALA A 278 11.42 5.80 -22.21
N ASN A 279 10.93 5.54 -20.99
CA ASN A 279 11.57 4.61 -20.03
C ASN A 279 10.79 3.32 -19.81
N LEU A 280 9.48 3.32 -20.03
CA LEU A 280 8.58 2.18 -19.80
C LEU A 280 7.59 2.03 -20.98
N PRO A 281 8.09 1.82 -22.21
CA PRO A 281 7.24 1.77 -23.40
C PRO A 281 6.20 0.64 -23.26
N GLY A 282 4.94 0.95 -23.56
CA GLY A 282 3.83 -0.01 -23.49
C GLY A 282 3.28 -0.27 -22.07
N VAL A 283 3.85 0.35 -21.02
CA VAL A 283 3.29 0.23 -19.67
C VAL A 283 1.84 0.69 -19.64
N LYS A 284 0.99 -0.02 -18.91
CA LYS A 284 -0.40 0.38 -18.69
C LYS A 284 -0.47 1.65 -17.86
N VAL A 285 -1.23 2.63 -18.30
CA VAL A 285 -1.38 3.92 -17.63
C VAL A 285 -2.84 4.22 -17.37
N ASN A 286 -3.19 4.42 -16.11
CA ASN A 286 -4.51 4.93 -15.72
C ASN A 286 -4.40 6.44 -15.42
N LEU A 287 -4.87 7.27 -16.34
CA LEU A 287 -4.95 8.73 -16.18
C LEU A 287 -6.27 9.10 -15.50
N ARG A 288 -6.21 9.44 -14.21
CA ARG A 288 -7.39 9.76 -13.39
C ARG A 288 -7.70 11.25 -13.44
N SER A 289 -8.71 11.65 -14.20
CA SER A 289 -9.17 13.05 -14.29
C SER A 289 -10.20 13.45 -13.22
N GLY A 290 -10.61 12.50 -12.38
CA GLY A 290 -11.62 12.69 -11.33
C GLY A 290 -11.09 13.33 -10.05
N PHE A 291 -10.22 14.35 -10.14
CA PHE A 291 -9.74 15.09 -8.96
C PHE A 291 -10.90 15.68 -8.16
N TRP A 292 -10.85 15.47 -6.85
CA TRP A 292 -11.78 16.07 -5.89
C TRP A 292 -11.01 16.92 -4.88
N PRO A 293 -11.43 18.20 -4.63
CA PRO A 293 -10.80 19.07 -3.65
C PRO A 293 -11.08 18.59 -2.21
N ALA A 294 -10.40 17.54 -1.78
CA ALA A 294 -10.58 16.92 -0.46
C ALA A 294 -9.52 17.38 0.53
N TRP A 295 -9.75 17.09 1.79
CA TRP A 295 -8.85 17.27 2.92
C TRP A 295 -8.36 18.71 3.05
N GLN A 296 -7.10 18.96 2.76
CA GLN A 296 -6.45 20.25 2.87
C GLN A 296 -6.21 20.92 1.50
N ALA A 297 -6.77 20.38 0.44
CA ALA A 297 -6.60 20.90 -0.93
C ALA A 297 -6.89 22.39 -1.04
N ALA A 298 -7.88 22.89 -0.30
CA ALA A 298 -8.24 24.31 -0.28
C ALA A 298 -7.12 25.28 0.21
N ARG A 299 -6.03 24.77 0.78
CA ARG A 299 -4.83 25.55 1.09
C ARG A 299 -4.10 26.03 -0.15
N HIS A 300 -4.31 25.37 -1.29
CA HIS A 300 -3.72 25.67 -2.58
C HIS A 300 -4.80 26.23 -3.52
N GLY A 301 -4.58 27.42 -4.07
CA GLY A 301 -5.59 28.13 -4.85
C GLY A 301 -6.11 27.30 -6.03
N GLU A 302 -5.22 26.68 -6.77
CA GLU A 302 -5.49 25.84 -7.93
C GLU A 302 -6.24 24.55 -7.57
N LEU A 303 -6.01 23.98 -6.37
CA LEU A 303 -6.65 22.73 -5.95
C LEU A 303 -8.03 22.91 -5.30
N ARG A 304 -8.59 24.14 -5.29
CA ARG A 304 -9.94 24.41 -4.79
C ARG A 304 -11.05 23.96 -5.72
N GLN A 305 -10.71 23.65 -6.96
CA GLN A 305 -11.64 23.29 -8.02
C GLN A 305 -11.36 21.91 -8.59
N ARG A 306 -12.25 21.39 -9.40
CA ARG A 306 -12.04 20.18 -10.18
C ARG A 306 -11.19 20.49 -11.39
N VAL A 307 -10.62 19.46 -12.01
CA VAL A 307 -9.97 19.56 -13.32
C VAL A 307 -10.96 20.08 -14.34
N LEU A 308 -10.56 21.06 -15.11
CA LEU A 308 -11.36 21.60 -16.20
C LEU A 308 -11.42 20.60 -17.37
N LYS A 309 -12.49 20.65 -18.14
CA LYS A 309 -12.61 19.80 -19.33
C LYS A 309 -11.44 20.01 -20.29
N SER A 310 -11.04 21.25 -20.51
CA SER A 310 -9.89 21.61 -21.36
C SER A 310 -8.57 20.99 -20.87
N GLU A 311 -8.36 20.93 -19.57
CA GLU A 311 -7.17 20.28 -18.98
C GLU A 311 -7.22 18.75 -19.19
N SER A 312 -8.38 18.13 -18.98
CA SER A 312 -8.59 16.70 -19.23
C SER A 312 -8.41 16.34 -20.71
N ASP A 313 -8.97 17.16 -21.62
CA ASP A 313 -8.82 16.99 -23.07
C ASP A 313 -7.34 17.13 -23.48
N ARG A 314 -6.62 18.13 -22.94
CA ARG A 314 -5.19 18.34 -23.18
C ARG A 314 -4.36 17.17 -22.65
N ALA A 315 -4.65 16.71 -21.43
CA ALA A 315 -3.93 15.57 -20.84
C ALA A 315 -4.12 14.28 -21.66
N THR A 316 -5.34 14.05 -22.16
CA THR A 316 -5.63 12.91 -23.05
C THR A 316 -4.92 13.05 -24.40
N ALA A 317 -4.85 14.25 -24.95
CA ALA A 317 -4.12 14.52 -26.21
C ALA A 317 -2.63 14.22 -26.05
N LEU A 318 -2.01 14.65 -24.94
CA LEU A 318 -0.62 14.33 -24.61
C LEU A 318 -0.38 12.83 -24.49
N ALA A 319 -1.28 12.10 -23.84
CA ALA A 319 -1.15 10.64 -23.74
C ALA A 319 -1.12 9.97 -25.14
N ARG A 320 -1.93 10.46 -26.08
CA ARG A 320 -1.93 9.97 -27.47
C ARG A 320 -0.67 10.39 -28.23
N GLU A 321 -0.22 11.62 -28.05
CA GLU A 321 1.01 12.16 -28.64
C GLU A 321 2.22 11.30 -28.26
N PHE A 322 2.33 10.91 -27.00
CA PHE A 322 3.38 10.04 -26.47
C PHE A 322 3.08 8.54 -26.64
N ASN A 323 2.00 8.16 -27.35
CA ASN A 323 1.59 6.77 -27.60
C ASN A 323 1.52 5.91 -26.33
N LEU A 324 0.96 6.47 -25.24
CA LEU A 324 0.79 5.74 -23.98
C LEU A 324 -0.36 4.73 -24.08
N ASN A 325 -0.18 3.57 -23.42
CA ASN A 325 -1.20 2.52 -23.31
C ASN A 325 -2.19 2.89 -22.18
N LEU A 326 -3.15 3.77 -22.50
CA LEU A 326 -4.18 4.17 -21.53
C LEU A 326 -5.16 3.03 -21.28
N ILE A 327 -5.40 2.74 -20.00
CA ILE A 327 -6.46 1.84 -19.54
C ILE A 327 -7.55 2.64 -18.81
N PRO A 328 -8.82 2.16 -18.82
CA PRO A 328 -9.94 2.82 -18.16
C PRO A 328 -9.87 2.76 -16.64
#